data_e680abeea1e46162e15cefc170d96a19
#
_entry.id   e680abeea1e46162e15cefc170d96a19
#
_cell.length_a   1.000
_cell.length_b   1.000
_cell.length_c   1.000
_cell.angle_alpha   90.00
_cell.angle_beta   90.00
_cell.angle_gamma   90.00
#
_symmetry.space_group_name_H-M   'P 1'
#
loop_
_entity.id
_entity.type
_entity.pdbx_description
1 polymer ?
#
loop_
_entity_poly.entity_id
_entity_poly.type
_entity_poly.pdbx_seq_one_letter_code
_entity_poly.pdbx_strand_id
1 'polypeptide(L)'
;VVCDYNTLTCDYLRQNFEIKVFSYYHFEFMKFDEEPQRIYDVCFIGSKNQHREEILNKLQDQLPNLKFYIDLDWKHGSSESLTKILSQSKVILNMPYYEDNALETHRINKALACNCQVVSTYSKESDANDFYKDYIYFDDDLYNGIISQQESKVPKKTYEDLVKALNQKVSPHFLFVIDQLHKKLISLSNTNVQDSPLQESTSNHRNEVSSEISNDEVGE
;
A
#
# COMPACT_ATOMS: atom_id res chain seq x y z
N VAL A 1 -17.13 -13.84 2.36
CA VAL A 1 -16.25 -13.12 3.30
C VAL A 1 -15.66 -11.95 2.56
N VAL A 2 -15.76 -10.78 3.14
CA VAL A 2 -15.14 -9.54 2.64
C VAL A 2 -14.17 -9.03 3.70
N CYS A 3 -13.02 -8.54 3.26
CA CYS A 3 -12.04 -7.88 4.10
C CYS A 3 -11.84 -6.45 3.59
N ASP A 4 -11.97 -5.47 4.46
CA ASP A 4 -11.75 -4.06 4.14
C ASP A 4 -11.04 -3.36 5.30
N TYR A 5 -10.21 -2.37 4.99
CA TYR A 5 -9.54 -1.54 5.99
C TYR A 5 -10.41 -0.36 6.45
N ASN A 6 -11.43 -0.02 5.66
CA ASN A 6 -12.35 1.07 5.94
C ASN A 6 -13.47 0.58 6.85
N THR A 7 -13.51 1.08 8.08
CA THR A 7 -14.50 0.66 9.08
C THR A 7 -15.92 1.06 8.70
N LEU A 8 -16.12 2.23 8.07
CA LEU A 8 -17.43 2.66 7.59
C LEU A 8 -17.98 1.71 6.52
N THR A 9 -17.12 1.28 5.57
CA THR A 9 -17.49 0.26 4.58
C THR A 9 -17.83 -1.07 5.24
N CYS A 10 -17.03 -1.50 6.21
CA CYS A 10 -17.29 -2.72 6.96
C CYS A 10 -18.64 -2.68 7.67
N ASP A 11 -18.96 -1.58 8.31
CA ASP A 11 -20.23 -1.40 9.06
C ASP A 11 -21.42 -1.33 8.11
N TYR A 12 -21.30 -0.60 6.99
CA TYR A 12 -22.32 -0.60 5.95
C TYR A 12 -22.62 -1.99 5.41
N LEU A 13 -21.57 -2.76 5.10
CA LEU A 13 -21.71 -4.12 4.58
C LEU A 13 -22.33 -5.08 5.61
N ARG A 14 -21.98 -4.96 6.90
CA ARG A 14 -22.59 -5.77 7.97
C ARG A 14 -24.05 -5.46 8.18
N GLN A 15 -24.45 -4.18 8.05
CA GLN A 15 -25.82 -3.74 8.27
C GLN A 15 -26.76 -4.08 7.10
N ASN A 16 -26.26 -4.09 5.87
CA ASN A 16 -27.10 -4.18 4.67
C ASN A 16 -27.01 -5.53 3.95
N PHE A 17 -26.07 -6.40 4.33
CA PHE A 17 -25.87 -7.69 3.65
C PHE A 17 -25.57 -8.80 4.66
N GLU A 18 -26.09 -10.01 4.39
CA GLU A 18 -25.82 -11.22 5.18
C GLU A 18 -24.43 -11.81 4.84
N ILE A 19 -23.36 -11.01 4.92
CA ILE A 19 -22.01 -11.42 4.63
C ILE A 19 -21.09 -11.23 5.84
N LYS A 20 -20.10 -12.11 5.96
CA LYS A 20 -19.06 -11.93 6.99
C LYS A 20 -18.05 -10.91 6.50
N VAL A 21 -17.92 -9.82 7.26
CA VAL A 21 -17.00 -8.72 6.95
C VAL A 21 -15.98 -8.59 8.09
N PHE A 22 -14.71 -8.51 7.73
CA PHE A 22 -13.60 -8.31 8.64
C PHE A 22 -12.88 -7.01 8.31
N SER A 23 -12.63 -6.20 9.33
CA SER A 23 -11.69 -5.09 9.22
C SER A 23 -10.27 -5.64 9.29
N TYR A 24 -9.39 -5.16 8.45
CA TYR A 24 -7.97 -5.46 8.53
C TYR A 24 -7.16 -4.17 8.52
N TYR A 25 -5.97 -4.24 9.08
CA TYR A 25 -5.03 -3.13 9.07
C TYR A 25 -3.84 -3.51 8.21
N HIS A 26 -3.59 -2.67 7.19
CA HIS A 26 -2.42 -2.85 6.35
C HIS A 26 -1.21 -2.24 7.05
N PHE A 27 -0.14 -3.00 7.16
CA PHE A 27 1.16 -2.51 7.62
C PHE A 27 2.27 -3.18 6.81
N GLU A 28 3.36 -2.45 6.65
CA GLU A 28 4.55 -2.94 5.94
C GLU A 28 5.73 -2.89 6.89
N PHE A 29 6.56 -3.92 6.84
CA PHE A 29 7.85 -3.89 7.52
C PHE A 29 8.88 -3.37 6.52
N MET A 30 9.37 -2.16 6.75
CA MET A 30 10.45 -1.57 5.99
C MET A 30 11.70 -1.59 6.85
N LYS A 31 12.79 -2.07 6.26
CA LYS A 31 14.12 -2.00 6.88
C LYS A 31 15.03 -1.28 5.90
N PHE A 32 15.59 -0.18 6.34
CA PHE A 32 16.63 0.52 5.60
C PHE A 32 17.96 0.19 6.25
N ASP A 33 18.96 -0.18 5.43
CA ASP A 33 20.33 -0.43 5.91
C ASP A 33 20.99 0.89 6.32
N GLU A 34 20.60 1.99 5.68
CA GLU A 34 21.04 3.36 5.99
C GLU A 34 19.84 4.31 6.00
N GLU A 35 19.91 5.41 6.76
CA GLU A 35 18.90 6.46 6.76
C GLU A 35 18.87 7.12 5.36
N PRO A 36 17.73 7.07 4.65
CA PRO A 36 17.65 7.63 3.30
C PRO A 36 17.76 9.15 3.32
N GLN A 37 18.45 9.70 2.32
CA GLN A 37 18.53 11.15 2.16
C GLN A 37 17.15 11.74 1.87
N ARG A 38 16.65 12.64 2.72
CA ARG A 38 15.39 13.36 2.54
C ARG A 38 15.59 14.51 1.55
N ILE A 39 15.05 14.37 0.34
CA ILE A 39 15.19 15.36 -0.75
C ILE A 39 13.91 16.17 -1.01
N TYR A 40 12.76 15.69 -0.51
CA TYR A 40 11.49 16.41 -0.57
C TYR A 40 11.05 16.83 0.84
N ASP A 41 10.60 18.08 0.98
CA ASP A 41 10.07 18.57 2.25
C ASP A 41 8.65 18.09 2.47
N VAL A 42 7.83 18.10 1.42
CA VAL A 42 6.42 17.68 1.44
C VAL A 42 6.13 16.76 0.27
N CYS A 43 5.41 15.67 0.52
CA CYS A 43 5.00 14.74 -0.52
C CYS A 43 3.50 14.46 -0.43
N PHE A 44 2.84 14.41 -1.57
CA PHE A 44 1.50 13.87 -1.74
C PHE A 44 1.44 12.93 -2.93
N ILE A 45 0.88 11.73 -2.71
CA ILE A 45 0.64 10.75 -3.77
C ILE A 45 -0.80 10.26 -3.62
N GLY A 46 -1.60 10.39 -4.66
CA GLY A 46 -3.00 9.95 -4.64
C GLY A 46 -3.74 10.32 -5.91
N SER A 47 -4.95 9.79 -6.06
CA SER A 47 -5.78 10.09 -7.22
C SER A 47 -6.13 11.57 -7.29
N LYS A 48 -6.11 12.11 -8.51
CA LYS A 48 -6.48 13.47 -8.81
C LYS A 48 -7.97 13.75 -8.56
N ASN A 49 -8.27 14.87 -7.91
CA ASN A 49 -9.57 15.53 -7.95
C ASN A 49 -9.37 17.04 -7.74
N GLN A 50 -10.40 17.82 -8.04
CA GLN A 50 -10.33 19.27 -8.00
C GLN A 50 -9.98 19.80 -6.60
N HIS A 51 -10.61 19.27 -5.56
CA HIS A 51 -10.38 19.67 -4.18
C HIS A 51 -8.89 19.48 -3.76
N ARG A 52 -8.31 18.31 -4.07
CA ARG A 52 -6.89 18.05 -3.79
C ARG A 52 -5.95 18.98 -4.56
N GLU A 53 -6.25 19.24 -5.85
CA GLU A 53 -5.45 20.15 -6.65
C GLU A 53 -5.48 21.57 -6.10
N GLU A 54 -6.64 22.09 -5.72
CA GLU A 54 -6.79 23.42 -5.15
C GLU A 54 -5.99 23.57 -3.83
N ILE A 55 -6.09 22.57 -2.94
CA ILE A 55 -5.31 22.58 -1.69
C ILE A 55 -3.81 22.53 -1.96
N LEU A 56 -3.36 21.62 -2.83
CA LEU A 56 -1.93 21.44 -3.11
C LEU A 56 -1.32 22.65 -3.78
N ASN A 57 -2.02 23.28 -4.73
CA ASN A 57 -1.60 24.51 -5.37
C ASN A 57 -1.48 25.66 -4.35
N LYS A 58 -2.50 25.81 -3.49
CA LYS A 58 -2.48 26.81 -2.41
C LYS A 58 -1.29 26.61 -1.46
N LEU A 59 -1.00 25.35 -1.08
CA LEU A 59 0.13 25.04 -0.21
C LEU A 59 1.49 25.37 -0.88
N GLN A 60 1.64 25.06 -2.17
CA GLN A 60 2.86 25.41 -2.92
C GLN A 60 3.06 26.92 -3.01
N ASP A 61 1.99 27.70 -3.25
CA ASP A 61 2.01 29.15 -3.28
C ASP A 61 2.37 29.76 -1.92
N GLN A 62 1.86 29.19 -0.83
CA GLN A 62 2.12 29.66 0.54
C GLN A 62 3.50 29.24 1.07
N LEU A 63 4.09 28.17 0.54
CA LEU A 63 5.34 27.57 0.99
C LEU A 63 6.35 27.44 -0.16
N PRO A 64 6.69 28.55 -0.86
CA PRO A 64 7.51 28.51 -2.08
C PRO A 64 8.94 28.03 -1.84
N ASN A 65 9.42 28.06 -0.61
CA ASN A 65 10.76 27.61 -0.25
C ASN A 65 10.86 26.12 0.03
N LEU A 66 9.71 25.39 0.09
CA LEU A 66 9.68 23.97 0.31
C LEU A 66 9.67 23.19 -1.01
N LYS A 67 10.38 22.07 -1.03
CA LYS A 67 10.43 21.17 -2.17
C LYS A 67 9.31 20.16 -2.09
N PHE A 68 8.30 20.34 -2.94
CA PHE A 68 7.17 19.43 -3.04
C PHE A 68 7.41 18.30 -4.04
N TYR A 69 6.93 17.08 -3.72
CA TYR A 69 6.67 15.99 -4.65
C TYR A 69 5.17 15.71 -4.67
N ILE A 70 4.53 15.95 -5.81
CA ILE A 70 3.08 15.73 -5.99
C ILE A 70 2.87 14.77 -7.15
N ASP A 71 2.24 13.62 -6.89
CA ASP A 71 1.83 12.65 -7.90
C ASP A 71 0.33 12.39 -7.80
N LEU A 72 -0.42 12.96 -8.74
CA LEU A 72 -1.87 12.84 -8.85
C LEU A 72 -2.30 11.83 -9.92
N ASP A 73 -1.34 11.33 -10.70
CA ASP A 73 -1.56 10.49 -11.87
C ASP A 73 -0.89 9.10 -11.74
N TRP A 74 -0.45 8.74 -10.53
CA TRP A 74 0.24 7.47 -10.24
C TRP A 74 1.50 7.24 -11.11
N LYS A 75 2.25 8.29 -11.39
CA LYS A 75 3.47 8.27 -12.22
C LYS A 75 4.63 7.48 -11.61
N HIS A 76 4.58 7.23 -10.30
CA HIS A 76 5.59 6.43 -9.61
C HIS A 76 5.65 4.96 -10.11
N GLY A 77 4.59 4.41 -10.69
CA GLY A 77 4.53 3.15 -11.44
C GLY A 77 4.59 1.87 -10.59
N SER A 78 5.54 1.71 -9.68
CA SER A 78 5.71 0.48 -8.88
C SER A 78 5.71 0.75 -7.38
N SER A 79 5.48 -0.31 -6.58
CA SER A 79 5.57 -0.23 -5.11
C SER A 79 6.97 0.14 -4.63
N GLU A 80 8.01 -0.31 -5.30
CA GLU A 80 9.41 0.02 -4.99
C GLU A 80 9.69 1.50 -5.25
N SER A 81 9.23 2.02 -6.38
CA SER A 81 9.35 3.44 -6.72
C SER A 81 8.60 4.31 -5.73
N LEU A 82 7.38 3.92 -5.34
CA LEU A 82 6.61 4.58 -4.29
C LEU A 82 7.38 4.60 -2.96
N THR A 83 7.89 3.47 -2.53
CA THR A 83 8.69 3.35 -1.30
C THR A 83 9.92 4.26 -1.34
N LYS A 84 10.63 4.32 -2.47
CA LYS A 84 11.77 5.20 -2.67
C LYS A 84 11.38 6.67 -2.52
N ILE A 85 10.30 7.11 -3.14
CA ILE A 85 9.81 8.49 -3.04
C ILE A 85 9.43 8.83 -1.61
N LEU A 86 8.67 7.94 -0.94
CA LEU A 86 8.29 8.14 0.46
C LEU A 86 9.53 8.24 1.35
N SER A 87 10.49 7.32 1.23
CA SER A 87 11.73 7.35 2.04
C SER A 87 12.57 8.60 1.80
N GLN A 88 12.43 9.26 0.67
CA GLN A 88 13.08 10.53 0.33
C GLN A 88 12.28 11.78 0.76
N SER A 89 11.13 11.61 1.41
CA SER A 89 10.24 12.69 1.81
C SER A 89 10.24 12.87 3.33
N LYS A 90 10.20 14.13 3.80
CA LYS A 90 10.12 14.44 5.24
C LYS A 90 8.69 14.31 5.74
N VAL A 91 7.75 14.97 5.08
CA VAL A 91 6.34 15.03 5.46
C VAL A 91 5.47 14.47 4.35
N ILE A 92 4.57 13.56 4.69
CA ILE A 92 3.55 13.03 3.79
C ILE A 92 2.21 13.64 4.15
N LEU A 93 1.50 14.17 3.16
CA LEU A 93 0.14 14.67 3.36
C LEU A 93 -0.87 13.53 3.19
N ASN A 94 -1.81 13.45 4.11
CA ASN A 94 -2.95 12.55 4.02
C ASN A 94 -4.24 13.37 3.95
N MET A 95 -4.83 13.41 2.76
CA MET A 95 -6.10 14.06 2.48
C MET A 95 -7.06 13.03 1.90
N PRO A 96 -8.30 12.93 2.39
CA PRO A 96 -9.29 12.01 1.82
C PRO A 96 -9.63 12.41 0.37
N TYR A 97 -10.10 11.44 -0.42
CA TYR A 97 -10.54 11.72 -1.80
C TYR A 97 -11.83 12.54 -1.83
N TYR A 98 -12.75 12.23 -0.91
CA TYR A 98 -13.98 12.98 -0.65
C TYR A 98 -13.91 13.59 0.74
N GLU A 99 -14.47 14.79 0.93
CA GLU A 99 -14.45 15.52 2.21
C GLU A 99 -14.99 14.70 3.39
N ASP A 100 -15.91 13.81 3.13
CA ASP A 100 -16.64 13.01 4.11
C ASP A 100 -16.13 11.57 4.24
N ASN A 101 -14.91 11.28 3.81
CA ASN A 101 -14.43 9.92 3.71
C ASN A 101 -13.69 9.43 4.97
N ALA A 102 -13.48 8.11 5.00
CA ALA A 102 -12.68 7.44 6.01
C ALA A 102 -11.21 7.89 5.98
N LEU A 103 -10.51 7.71 7.10
CA LEU A 103 -9.07 7.94 7.17
C LEU A 103 -8.33 6.97 6.25
N GLU A 104 -7.47 7.47 5.37
CA GLU A 104 -6.71 6.63 4.44
C GLU A 104 -5.52 5.95 5.14
N THR A 105 -5.82 5.02 6.02
CA THR A 105 -4.86 4.38 6.94
C THR A 105 -3.74 3.64 6.22
N HIS A 106 -3.98 3.10 5.02
CA HIS A 106 -2.97 2.44 4.21
C HIS A 106 -1.85 3.41 3.78
N ARG A 107 -2.18 4.67 3.43
CA ARG A 107 -1.19 5.71 3.11
C ARG A 107 -0.41 6.10 4.36
N ILE A 108 -1.11 6.30 5.47
CA ILE A 108 -0.50 6.64 6.75
C ILE A 108 0.52 5.56 7.16
N ASN A 109 0.10 4.30 7.18
CA ASN A 109 0.95 3.20 7.63
C ASN A 109 2.18 3.02 6.73
N LYS A 110 2.01 3.15 5.41
CA LYS A 110 3.13 3.09 4.47
C LYS A 110 4.11 4.24 4.65
N ALA A 111 3.61 5.46 4.87
CA ALA A 111 4.45 6.63 5.14
C ALA A 111 5.25 6.47 6.44
N LEU A 112 4.59 6.04 7.52
CA LEU A 112 5.24 5.80 8.80
C LEU A 112 6.27 4.66 8.72
N ALA A 113 5.99 3.59 7.96
CA ALA A 113 6.94 2.51 7.68
C ALA A 113 8.20 3.02 6.94
N CYS A 114 8.07 4.08 6.15
CA CYS A 114 9.19 4.77 5.50
C CYS A 114 9.85 5.84 6.40
N ASN A 115 9.54 5.85 7.70
CA ASN A 115 10.04 6.83 8.67
C ASN A 115 9.73 8.28 8.28
N CYS A 116 8.56 8.53 7.66
CA CYS A 116 8.07 9.86 7.34
C CYS A 116 7.19 10.39 8.46
N GLN A 117 7.19 11.70 8.64
CA GLN A 117 6.14 12.38 9.38
C GLN A 117 4.86 12.41 8.52
N VAL A 118 3.70 12.35 9.15
CA VAL A 118 2.42 12.43 8.44
C VAL A 118 1.60 13.58 8.99
N VAL A 119 1.10 14.42 8.09
CA VAL A 119 0.11 15.46 8.39
C VAL A 119 -1.19 15.07 7.70
N SER A 120 -2.26 14.99 8.47
CA SER A 120 -3.58 14.56 7.99
C SER A 120 -4.65 15.56 8.39
N THR A 121 -5.62 15.80 7.51
CA THR A 121 -6.91 16.34 7.93
C THR A 121 -7.66 15.28 8.75
N TYR A 122 -8.58 15.72 9.60
CA TYR A 122 -9.47 14.81 10.31
C TYR A 122 -10.41 14.09 9.33
N SER A 123 -10.71 12.84 9.64
CA SER A 123 -11.75 12.07 8.94
C SER A 123 -13.04 12.05 9.76
N LYS A 124 -14.14 11.56 9.18
CA LYS A 124 -15.38 11.31 9.94
C LYS A 124 -15.30 10.14 10.92
N GLU A 125 -14.26 9.32 10.81
CA GLU A 125 -14.02 8.19 11.71
C GLU A 125 -13.32 8.67 12.99
N SER A 126 -14.08 9.11 13.99
CA SER A 126 -13.53 9.58 15.28
C SER A 126 -12.61 8.55 15.92
N ASP A 127 -12.97 7.27 15.88
CA ASP A 127 -12.18 6.19 16.47
C ASP A 127 -10.83 5.98 15.74
N ALA A 128 -10.80 6.18 14.42
CA ALA A 128 -9.58 6.12 13.64
C ALA A 128 -8.69 7.34 13.95
N ASN A 129 -9.28 8.54 13.98
CA ASN A 129 -8.55 9.76 14.35
C ASN A 129 -7.95 9.62 15.76
N ASP A 130 -8.74 9.15 16.75
CA ASP A 130 -8.29 8.93 18.12
C ASP A 130 -7.19 7.87 18.23
N PHE A 131 -7.27 6.83 17.41
CA PHE A 131 -6.24 5.80 17.38
C PHE A 131 -4.90 6.33 16.83
N TYR A 132 -4.94 7.14 15.77
CA TYR A 132 -3.73 7.64 15.10
C TYR A 132 -3.14 8.92 15.70
N LYS A 133 -3.83 9.64 16.58
CA LYS A 133 -3.40 10.96 17.13
C LYS A 133 -2.03 10.99 17.81
N ASP A 134 -1.54 9.85 18.29
CA ASP A 134 -0.20 9.76 18.88
C ASP A 134 0.89 9.42 17.86
N TYR A 135 0.52 9.03 16.64
CA TYR A 135 1.45 8.59 15.59
C TYR A 135 1.60 9.60 14.45
N ILE A 136 0.58 10.42 14.22
CA ILE A 136 0.58 11.43 13.16
C ILE A 136 0.06 12.77 13.70
N TYR A 137 0.27 13.82 12.92
CA TYR A 137 -0.24 15.14 13.22
C TYR A 137 -1.55 15.38 12.49
N PHE A 138 -2.61 15.73 13.21
CA PHE A 138 -3.90 16.12 12.65
C PHE A 138 -4.08 17.62 12.69
N ASP A 139 -4.41 18.21 11.55
CA ASP A 139 -4.83 19.61 11.44
C ASP A 139 -5.69 19.77 10.17
N ASP A 140 -6.83 20.41 10.27
CA ASP A 140 -7.67 20.71 9.10
C ASP A 140 -7.05 21.80 8.23
N ASP A 141 -6.15 22.63 8.79
CA ASP A 141 -5.26 23.49 8.02
C ASP A 141 -3.88 22.82 7.82
N LEU A 142 -3.72 22.16 6.69
CA LEU A 142 -2.48 21.46 6.34
C LEU A 142 -1.25 22.37 6.31
N TYR A 143 -1.41 23.68 6.07
CA TYR A 143 -0.32 24.64 6.18
C TYR A 143 0.26 24.67 7.59
N ASN A 144 -0.61 24.83 8.60
CA ASN A 144 -0.21 24.82 10.01
C ASN A 144 0.42 23.47 10.39
N GLY A 145 -0.14 22.38 9.91
CA GLY A 145 0.39 21.05 10.11
C GLY A 145 1.82 20.90 9.58
N ILE A 146 2.09 21.33 8.35
CA ILE A 146 3.42 21.27 7.73
C ILE A 146 4.43 22.12 8.54
N ILE A 147 4.09 23.37 8.88
CA ILE A 147 4.96 24.25 9.66
C ILE A 147 5.27 23.64 11.03
N SER A 148 4.26 23.10 11.71
CA SER A 148 4.44 22.45 13.02
C SER A 148 5.41 21.26 12.95
N GLN A 149 5.41 20.48 11.86
CA GLN A 149 6.35 19.37 11.69
C GLN A 149 7.78 19.84 11.42
N GLN A 150 7.96 20.95 10.71
CA GLN A 150 9.29 21.56 10.51
C GLN A 150 9.91 22.06 11.82
N GLU A 151 9.11 22.50 12.77
CA GLU A 151 9.53 22.93 14.10
C GLU A 151 9.81 21.78 15.08
N SER A 152 9.95 20.54 14.58
CA SER A 152 10.32 19.34 15.36
C SER A 152 9.28 18.86 16.38
N LYS A 153 7.99 18.99 16.08
CA LYS A 153 6.94 18.32 16.85
C LYS A 153 6.86 16.84 16.43
N VAL A 154 7.80 16.05 16.93
CA VAL A 154 7.85 14.60 16.67
C VAL A 154 6.59 13.93 17.24
N PRO A 155 5.99 12.96 16.54
CA PRO A 155 4.93 12.12 17.08
C PRO A 155 5.35 11.48 18.41
N LYS A 156 4.39 11.26 19.31
CA LYS A 156 4.67 10.72 20.64
C LYS A 156 5.08 9.25 20.63
N LYS A 157 4.71 8.51 19.55
CA LYS A 157 4.93 7.08 19.40
C LYS A 157 5.57 6.76 18.06
N THR A 158 6.32 5.66 18.04
CA THR A 158 7.03 5.17 16.85
C THR A 158 6.14 4.30 15.96
N TYR A 159 6.65 3.96 14.76
CA TYR A 159 5.97 3.00 13.88
C TYR A 159 5.92 1.59 14.49
N GLU A 160 6.95 1.18 15.22
CA GLU A 160 6.96 -0.10 15.95
C GLU A 160 5.86 -0.17 16.99
N ASP A 161 5.58 0.93 17.70
CA ASP A 161 4.47 1.02 18.65
C ASP A 161 3.12 0.93 17.93
N LEU A 162 3.00 1.54 16.74
CA LEU A 162 1.82 1.42 15.90
C LEU A 162 1.60 -0.03 15.47
N VAL A 163 2.63 -0.72 14.97
CA VAL A 163 2.54 -2.13 14.56
C VAL A 163 2.09 -3.01 15.74
N LYS A 164 2.64 -2.81 16.94
CA LYS A 164 2.20 -3.54 18.14
C LYS A 164 0.72 -3.28 18.45
N ALA A 165 0.28 -2.02 18.39
CA ALA A 165 -1.11 -1.64 18.65
C ALA A 165 -2.07 -2.20 17.58
N LEU A 166 -1.68 -2.19 16.29
CA LEU A 166 -2.45 -2.79 15.20
C LEU A 166 -2.58 -4.30 15.36
N ASN A 167 -1.50 -4.99 15.71
CA ASN A 167 -1.52 -6.44 15.96
C ASN A 167 -2.47 -6.82 17.10
N GLN A 168 -2.64 -5.98 18.10
CA GLN A 168 -3.62 -6.20 19.19
C GLN A 168 -5.06 -6.03 18.72
N LYS A 169 -5.30 -5.20 17.70
CA LYS A 169 -6.63 -4.99 17.10
C LYS A 169 -7.00 -6.06 16.08
N VAL A 170 -6.05 -6.82 15.53
CA VAL A 170 -6.35 -7.90 14.59
C VAL A 170 -7.15 -8.98 15.33
N SER A 171 -8.39 -9.16 14.92
CA SER A 171 -9.29 -10.14 15.53
C SER A 171 -8.66 -11.54 15.44
N PRO A 172 -8.56 -12.30 16.56
CA PRO A 172 -8.14 -13.70 16.54
C PRO A 172 -8.95 -14.56 15.55
N HIS A 173 -10.22 -14.19 15.35
CA HIS A 173 -11.08 -14.85 14.38
C HIS A 173 -10.64 -14.60 12.93
N PHE A 174 -10.14 -13.42 12.60
CA PHE A 174 -9.56 -13.11 11.27
C PHE A 174 -8.32 -13.96 11.01
N LEU A 175 -7.41 -14.06 11.97
CA LEU A 175 -6.23 -14.93 11.87
C LEU A 175 -6.61 -16.38 11.67
N PHE A 176 -7.64 -16.87 12.38
CA PHE A 176 -8.19 -18.21 12.20
C PHE A 176 -8.72 -18.43 10.78
N VAL A 177 -9.49 -17.48 10.22
CA VAL A 177 -10.02 -17.56 8.85
C VAL A 177 -8.89 -17.63 7.83
N ILE A 178 -7.86 -16.78 7.96
CA ILE A 178 -6.68 -16.81 7.08
C ILE A 178 -5.95 -18.14 7.16
N ASP A 179 -5.74 -18.70 8.35
CA ASP A 179 -5.13 -20.01 8.54
C ASP A 179 -5.95 -21.13 7.86
N GLN A 180 -7.28 -21.10 8.00
CA GLN A 180 -8.17 -22.08 7.33
C GLN A 180 -8.12 -21.96 5.79
N LEU A 181 -8.09 -20.73 5.26
CA LEU A 181 -7.94 -20.49 3.81
C LEU A 181 -6.60 -20.98 3.30
N HIS A 182 -5.53 -20.73 4.02
CA HIS A 182 -4.18 -21.19 3.68
C HIS A 182 -4.09 -22.72 3.65
N LYS A 183 -4.61 -23.40 4.68
CA LYS A 183 -4.68 -24.87 4.72
C LYS A 183 -5.47 -25.45 3.54
N LYS A 184 -6.59 -24.81 3.19
CA LYS A 184 -7.40 -25.23 2.04
C LYS A 184 -6.67 -25.07 0.71
N LEU A 185 -5.93 -23.95 0.52
CA LEU A 185 -5.13 -23.73 -0.69
C LEU A 185 -4.01 -24.77 -0.83
N ILE A 186 -3.30 -25.09 0.26
CA ILE A 186 -2.28 -26.14 0.25
C ILE A 186 -2.89 -27.49 -0.12
N SER A 187 -4.05 -27.84 0.45
CA SER A 187 -4.73 -29.10 0.11
C SER A 187 -5.10 -29.21 -1.36
N LEU A 188 -5.59 -28.10 -1.97
CA LEU A 188 -5.94 -28.06 -3.39
C LEU A 188 -4.70 -28.14 -4.30
N SER A 189 -3.58 -27.54 -3.91
CA SER A 189 -2.33 -27.66 -4.68
C SER A 189 -1.78 -29.08 -4.67
N ASN A 190 -1.92 -29.82 -3.57
CA ASN A 190 -1.47 -31.20 -3.45
C ASN A 190 -2.35 -32.21 -4.20
N THR A 191 -3.65 -31.93 -4.36
CA THR A 191 -4.55 -32.80 -5.15
C THR A 191 -4.32 -32.68 -6.65
N ASN A 192 -3.92 -31.51 -7.16
CA ASN A 192 -3.65 -31.31 -8.59
C ASN A 192 -2.31 -31.94 -9.05
N VAL A 193 -1.46 -32.40 -8.15
CA VAL A 193 -0.19 -33.05 -8.50
C VAL A 193 -0.37 -34.59 -8.67
N GLN A 194 -1.43 -35.15 -8.13
CA GLN A 194 -1.66 -36.60 -8.18
C GLN A 194 -2.44 -37.10 -9.40
N ASP A 195 -3.07 -36.22 -10.17
CA ASP A 195 -3.93 -36.62 -11.30
C ASP A 195 -3.28 -36.43 -12.70
N SER A 196 -1.97 -36.42 -12.80
CA SER A 196 -1.28 -36.50 -14.10
C SER A 196 -0.76 -37.91 -14.31
N PRO A 197 -1.48 -38.79 -15.07
CA PRO A 197 -0.94 -40.07 -15.46
C PRO A 197 0.25 -39.84 -16.41
N LEU A 198 1.42 -40.26 -16.00
CA LEU A 198 2.58 -40.43 -16.88
C LEU A 198 2.19 -41.42 -17.99
N GLN A 199 1.83 -40.94 -19.14
CA GLN A 199 1.78 -41.77 -20.35
C GLN A 199 3.24 -42.01 -20.77
N GLU A 200 3.78 -43.14 -20.37
CA GLU A 200 4.91 -43.78 -21.03
C GLU A 200 4.48 -44.17 -22.44
N SER A 201 4.80 -43.37 -23.44
CA SER A 201 4.74 -43.81 -24.82
C SER A 201 6.08 -44.44 -25.22
N THR A 202 6.20 -45.74 -25.01
CA THR A 202 7.15 -46.58 -25.75
C THR A 202 6.73 -46.64 -27.20
N SER A 203 7.49 -46.04 -28.10
CA SER A 203 7.46 -46.43 -29.50
C SER A 203 8.90 -46.52 -30.05
N ASN A 204 9.38 -47.76 -30.05
CA ASN A 204 10.41 -48.21 -30.99
C ASN A 204 9.92 -48.01 -32.42
N HIS A 205 10.64 -47.27 -33.25
CA HIS A 205 10.80 -47.63 -34.66
C HIS A 205 12.17 -47.12 -35.16
N ARG A 206 12.98 -48.12 -35.45
CA ARG A 206 14.12 -48.05 -36.41
C ARG A 206 13.58 -47.79 -37.81
N ASN A 207 14.31 -47.02 -38.58
CA ASN A 207 14.84 -47.29 -39.97
C ASN A 207 15.32 -45.93 -40.47
N GLU A 208 16.60 -45.79 -40.67
CA GLU A 208 17.45 -46.01 -41.82
C GLU A 208 16.99 -45.22 -43.05
N VAL A 209 18.01 -44.59 -43.63
CA VAL A 209 18.35 -44.36 -45.03
C VAL A 209 18.42 -42.89 -45.51
N SER A 210 19.68 -42.55 -45.70
CA SER A 210 20.37 -41.86 -46.82
C SER A 210 19.94 -40.45 -47.23
N SER A 211 20.95 -39.60 -47.15
CA SER A 211 21.61 -38.79 -48.21
C SER A 211 20.69 -38.01 -49.18
N GLU A 212 20.85 -36.72 -49.22
CA GLU A 212 21.47 -36.05 -50.37
C GLU A 212 21.67 -34.55 -50.16
N ILE A 213 22.76 -34.13 -50.67
CA ILE A 213 23.34 -32.80 -50.80
C ILE A 213 22.55 -31.97 -51.79
N SER A 214 22.33 -30.70 -51.56
CA SER A 214 22.57 -29.68 -52.57
C SER A 214 22.65 -28.27 -51.96
N ASN A 215 23.75 -27.65 -52.25
CA ASN A 215 24.01 -26.20 -52.22
C ASN A 215 23.07 -25.48 -53.19
N ASP A 216 22.81 -24.22 -52.91
CA ASP A 216 22.95 -23.04 -53.79
C ASP A 216 22.39 -21.85 -53.02
N GLU A 217 23.25 -20.95 -52.63
CA GLU A 217 23.73 -19.73 -53.32
C GLU A 217 22.66 -18.66 -53.57
N VAL A 218 22.97 -17.51 -52.94
CA VAL A 218 23.03 -16.14 -53.45
C VAL A 218 21.74 -15.34 -53.66
N GLY A 219 21.73 -14.19 -53.05
CA GLY A 219 21.47 -12.96 -53.76
C GLY A 219 20.34 -12.07 -53.26
N GLU A 220 20.78 -10.97 -52.86
CA GLU A 220 20.35 -9.56 -52.76
C GLU A 220 19.73 -9.07 -51.50
#